data_6b926f4ee8d744629ed0261d4e30559b
#
_entry.id   6b926f4ee8d744629ed0261d4e30559b
#
_cell.length_a   1.000
_cell.length_b   1.000
_cell.length_c   1.000
_cell.angle_alpha   90.00
_cell.angle_beta   90.00
_cell.angle_gamma   90.00
#
_symmetry.space_group_name_H-M   'P 1'
#
loop_
_entity.id
_entity.type
_entity.pdbx_description
1 polymer ?
#
loop_
_entity_poly.entity_id
_entity_poly.type
_entity_poly.pdbx_seq_one_letter_code
_entity_poly.pdbx_strand_id
1 'polypeptide(L)'
;RGLGDVYKRQVKEVQVRNNEIHGIEVEAIVEGTGVIEPLKDRIVGRIAAEELVNKETGEVIVPLNGEITEPLADEVVKHYETVKIRSVLTCRSPYGVCRKCYGRDLGTGGQVQVGEAVGIIAAQSIGEPGTQLTMRTFHTGGVAGDDITQGLPRVEELFEARKPKRNAIIAENEGTVRVVPNEGKKGTNTIFITGEDGIELDYLIPYGSRIIVKDGDVVSLGARLTEGSINPHDIMRVMGTQATQRYLVYEVQKVYKSQGVEINDKHIEVIVRQMLHKVKIAVSYTHLTLPTT
;
A
#
# COMPACT_ATOMS: atom_id res chain seq x y z
N ARG A 1 17.30 -1.86 13.19
CA ARG A 1 16.48 -1.09 14.17
C ARG A 1 14.97 -1.20 13.95
N GLY A 2 14.45 -1.75 12.83
CA GLY A 2 13.04 -1.65 12.45
C GLY A 2 12.10 -2.71 13.02
N LEU A 3 12.49 -3.96 13.05
CA LEU A 3 11.59 -5.07 13.40
C LEU A 3 11.38 -5.23 14.91
N GLY A 4 12.36 -4.93 15.75
CA GLY A 4 12.26 -5.12 17.20
C GLY A 4 11.17 -4.30 17.90
N ASP A 5 10.86 -3.10 17.41
CA ASP A 5 9.82 -2.24 18.00
C ASP A 5 8.40 -2.65 17.59
N VAL A 6 8.24 -3.37 16.48
CA VAL A 6 6.94 -3.89 16.03
C VAL A 6 6.44 -4.99 16.96
N TYR A 7 7.36 -5.79 17.52
CA TYR A 7 7.06 -6.95 18.35
C TYR A 7 6.37 -6.64 19.69
N LYS A 8 6.49 -5.42 20.20
CA LYS A 8 5.96 -5.03 21.52
C LYS A 8 4.53 -4.51 21.50
N ARG A 9 3.89 -4.42 20.32
CA ARG A 9 2.56 -3.81 20.23
C ARG A 9 1.46 -4.84 20.32
N GLN A 10 0.70 -4.73 21.40
CA GLN A 10 -0.45 -5.54 21.68
C GLN A 10 -1.72 -4.92 21.10
N VAL A 11 -2.73 -5.75 20.84
CA VAL A 11 -4.07 -5.29 20.51
C VAL A 11 -4.71 -4.68 21.76
N LYS A 12 -5.28 -3.52 21.63
CA LYS A 12 -6.04 -2.85 22.69
C LYS A 12 -7.47 -2.59 22.25
N GLU A 13 -8.40 -2.74 23.19
CA GLU A 13 -9.76 -2.31 22.98
C GLU A 13 -9.84 -0.79 23.11
N VAL A 14 -10.31 -0.12 22.07
CA VAL A 14 -10.56 1.30 22.09
C VAL A 14 -12.06 1.53 21.92
N GLN A 15 -12.68 2.21 22.87
CA GLN A 15 -14.05 2.69 22.71
C GLN A 15 -14.06 3.76 21.61
N VAL A 16 -14.57 3.40 20.45
CA VAL A 16 -14.76 4.35 19.36
C VAL A 16 -15.93 5.24 19.72
N ARG A 17 -15.69 6.52 19.99
CA ARG A 17 -16.75 7.54 20.06
C ARG A 17 -17.40 7.66 18.69
N ASN A 18 -18.69 7.58 18.65
CA ASN A 18 -19.59 7.18 17.57
C ASN A 18 -19.50 7.86 16.19
N ASN A 19 -18.70 8.88 15.91
CA ASN A 19 -18.88 9.65 14.68
C ASN A 19 -17.68 9.71 13.72
N GLU A 20 -16.58 9.04 14.00
CA GLU A 20 -15.41 9.06 13.10
C GLU A 20 -14.88 7.66 12.83
N ILE A 21 -15.59 6.91 12.01
CA ILE A 21 -15.11 5.62 11.52
C ILE A 21 -14.25 5.89 10.29
N HIS A 22 -12.94 5.78 10.48
CA HIS A 22 -12.00 5.84 9.37
C HIS A 22 -11.79 4.44 8.82
N GLY A 23 -12.29 4.22 7.62
CA GLY A 23 -12.04 3.02 6.84
C GLY A 23 -11.04 3.26 5.73
N ILE A 24 -10.62 2.17 5.10
CA ILE A 24 -9.96 2.18 3.81
C ILE A 24 -10.87 1.53 2.78
N GLU A 25 -10.83 2.03 1.58
CA GLU A 25 -11.47 1.39 0.43
C GLU A 25 -10.57 0.26 -0.04
N VAL A 26 -11.17 -0.91 -0.20
CA VAL A 26 -10.51 -2.13 -0.66
C VAL A 26 -11.21 -2.63 -1.90
N GLU A 27 -10.43 -2.97 -2.90
CA GLU A 27 -10.83 -3.54 -4.18
C GLU A 27 -10.04 -4.82 -4.46
N ALA A 28 -10.42 -5.56 -5.49
CA ALA A 28 -9.63 -6.70 -5.95
C ALA A 28 -8.25 -6.22 -6.45
N ILE A 29 -7.21 -7.01 -6.20
CA ILE A 29 -5.88 -6.75 -6.78
C ILE A 29 -5.85 -7.37 -8.16
N VAL A 30 -5.70 -6.51 -9.19
CA VAL A 30 -5.70 -6.92 -10.60
C VAL A 30 -4.35 -6.55 -11.25
N GLU A 31 -3.84 -7.43 -12.09
CA GLU A 31 -2.67 -7.14 -12.93
C GLU A 31 -2.99 -7.50 -14.39
N GLY A 32 -3.07 -6.48 -15.24
CA GLY A 32 -3.52 -6.65 -16.61
C GLY A 32 -4.96 -7.15 -16.66
N THR A 33 -5.17 -8.36 -17.19
CA THR A 33 -6.49 -9.02 -17.25
C THR A 33 -6.70 -10.06 -16.16
N GLY A 34 -5.70 -10.33 -15.34
CA GLY A 34 -5.74 -11.36 -14.30
C GLY A 34 -6.04 -10.77 -12.91
N VAL A 35 -6.95 -11.42 -12.17
CA VAL A 35 -7.19 -11.10 -10.75
C VAL A 35 -6.15 -11.84 -9.92
N ILE A 36 -5.28 -11.10 -9.23
CA ILE A 36 -4.26 -11.64 -8.33
C ILE A 36 -4.89 -12.04 -7.00
N GLU A 37 -5.72 -11.15 -6.44
CA GLU A 37 -6.42 -11.39 -5.19
C GLU A 37 -7.87 -10.87 -5.31
N PRO A 38 -8.88 -11.75 -5.17
CA PRO A 38 -10.27 -11.37 -5.25
C PRO A 38 -10.68 -10.51 -4.05
N LEU A 39 -11.64 -9.61 -4.25
CA LEU A 39 -12.16 -8.75 -3.19
C LEU A 39 -12.66 -9.56 -1.99
N LYS A 40 -13.28 -10.73 -2.21
CA LYS A 40 -13.77 -11.62 -1.16
C LYS A 40 -12.68 -11.92 -0.12
N ASP A 41 -11.51 -12.39 -0.56
CA ASP A 41 -10.43 -12.82 0.34
C ASP A 41 -9.87 -11.66 1.18
N ARG A 42 -9.94 -10.45 0.64
CA ARG A 42 -9.49 -9.24 1.31
C ARG A 42 -10.44 -8.72 2.38
N ILE A 43 -11.75 -8.97 2.23
CA ILE A 43 -12.78 -8.44 3.14
C ILE A 43 -13.24 -9.45 4.20
N VAL A 44 -13.05 -10.75 3.99
CA VAL A 44 -13.43 -11.80 4.95
C VAL A 44 -12.74 -11.59 6.30
N GLY A 45 -13.51 -11.66 7.40
CA GLY A 45 -13.03 -11.46 8.77
C GLY A 45 -12.65 -10.01 9.11
N ARG A 46 -12.96 -9.06 8.23
CA ARG A 46 -12.82 -7.61 8.47
C ARG A 46 -14.12 -7.03 9.00
N ILE A 47 -14.01 -5.86 9.57
CA ILE A 47 -15.16 -5.10 10.09
C ILE A 47 -15.53 -4.01 9.08
N ALA A 48 -16.80 -3.95 8.72
CA ALA A 48 -17.30 -2.92 7.81
C ALA A 48 -17.17 -1.51 8.43
N ALA A 49 -16.65 -0.57 7.64
CA ALA A 49 -16.53 0.83 8.05
C ALA A 49 -17.73 1.68 7.64
N GLU A 50 -18.60 1.11 6.82
CA GLU A 50 -19.88 1.69 6.40
C GLU A 50 -20.94 0.58 6.37
N GLU A 51 -22.18 0.97 6.27
CA GLU A 51 -23.29 0.03 6.14
C GLU A 51 -23.34 -0.48 4.69
N LEU A 52 -23.31 -1.80 4.54
CA LEU A 52 -23.37 -2.45 3.23
C LEU A 52 -24.80 -2.96 3.00
N VAL A 53 -25.44 -2.44 1.97
CA VAL A 53 -26.83 -2.76 1.63
C VAL A 53 -26.90 -3.48 0.29
N ASN A 54 -27.85 -4.38 0.17
CA ASN A 54 -28.19 -4.98 -1.10
C ASN A 54 -28.79 -3.90 -2.03
N LYS A 55 -28.12 -3.63 -3.14
CA LYS A 55 -28.54 -2.57 -4.08
C LYS A 55 -29.88 -2.83 -4.76
N GLU A 56 -30.36 -4.08 -4.77
CA GLU A 56 -31.62 -4.47 -5.40
C GLU A 56 -32.79 -4.45 -4.41
N THR A 57 -32.58 -5.00 -3.20
CA THR A 57 -33.64 -5.14 -2.18
C THR A 57 -33.66 -4.02 -1.17
N GLY A 58 -32.56 -3.27 -1.00
CA GLY A 58 -32.39 -2.27 0.03
C GLY A 58 -32.18 -2.85 1.45
N GLU A 59 -32.04 -4.17 1.58
CA GLU A 59 -31.78 -4.83 2.86
C GLU A 59 -30.32 -4.67 3.27
N VAL A 60 -30.08 -4.54 4.58
CA VAL A 60 -28.73 -4.41 5.12
C VAL A 60 -28.07 -5.79 5.14
N ILE A 61 -27.01 -5.97 4.34
CA ILE A 61 -26.19 -7.19 4.31
C ILE A 61 -25.26 -7.19 5.52
N VAL A 62 -24.51 -6.09 5.73
CA VAL A 62 -23.60 -5.94 6.86
C VAL A 62 -23.83 -4.58 7.51
N PRO A 63 -24.18 -4.54 8.79
CA PRO A 63 -24.36 -3.28 9.50
C PRO A 63 -23.02 -2.59 9.75
N LEU A 64 -23.08 -1.28 10.01
CA LEU A 64 -21.92 -0.49 10.40
C LEU A 64 -21.20 -1.12 11.59
N ASN A 65 -19.88 -1.31 11.51
CA ASN A 65 -19.06 -2.05 12.48
C ASN A 65 -19.41 -3.54 12.64
N GLY A 66 -20.15 -4.12 11.68
CA GLY A 66 -20.40 -5.56 11.59
C GLY A 66 -19.19 -6.30 11.03
N GLU A 67 -19.04 -7.55 11.42
CA GLU A 67 -18.02 -8.44 10.86
C GLU A 67 -18.52 -9.02 9.54
N ILE A 68 -17.65 -9.01 8.53
CA ILE A 68 -17.89 -9.59 7.22
C ILE A 68 -17.47 -11.06 7.28
N THR A 69 -18.44 -11.96 7.45
CA THR A 69 -18.21 -13.41 7.43
C THR A 69 -18.15 -13.92 5.99
N GLU A 70 -17.72 -15.17 5.78
CA GLU A 70 -17.60 -15.77 4.44
C GLU A 70 -18.92 -15.70 3.65
N PRO A 71 -20.11 -16.08 4.21
CA PRO A 71 -21.37 -16.00 3.48
C PRO A 71 -21.77 -14.58 3.13
N LEU A 72 -21.53 -13.63 4.05
CA LEU A 72 -21.82 -12.20 3.81
C LEU A 72 -20.88 -11.61 2.76
N ALA A 73 -19.60 -12.04 2.74
CA ALA A 73 -18.65 -11.61 1.72
C ALA A 73 -19.08 -12.06 0.31
N ASP A 74 -19.61 -13.28 0.16
CA ASP A 74 -20.14 -13.78 -1.11
C ASP A 74 -21.31 -12.95 -1.63
N GLU A 75 -22.11 -12.41 -0.73
CA GLU A 75 -23.22 -11.54 -1.08
C GLU A 75 -22.74 -10.11 -1.40
N VAL A 76 -21.85 -9.56 -0.60
CA VAL A 76 -21.27 -8.22 -0.79
C VAL A 76 -20.58 -8.10 -2.15
N VAL A 77 -19.79 -9.09 -2.56
CA VAL A 77 -19.04 -9.07 -3.84
C VAL A 77 -19.96 -9.04 -5.06
N LYS A 78 -21.23 -9.50 -4.95
CA LYS A 78 -22.19 -9.41 -6.05
C LYS A 78 -22.64 -7.96 -6.32
N HIS A 79 -22.62 -7.11 -5.30
CA HIS A 79 -23.16 -5.75 -5.37
C HIS A 79 -22.08 -4.66 -5.35
N TYR A 80 -20.86 -4.98 -4.90
CA TYR A 80 -19.78 -4.02 -4.67
C TYR A 80 -18.47 -4.47 -5.32
N GLU A 81 -17.86 -3.57 -6.08
CA GLU A 81 -16.49 -3.74 -6.58
C GLU A 81 -15.46 -3.20 -5.58
N THR A 82 -15.85 -2.19 -4.80
CA THR A 82 -15.05 -1.58 -3.75
C THR A 82 -15.84 -1.57 -2.44
N VAL A 83 -15.18 -1.89 -1.33
CA VAL A 83 -15.79 -1.95 0.00
C VAL A 83 -14.94 -1.16 0.99
N LYS A 84 -15.59 -0.36 1.81
CA LYS A 84 -14.93 0.39 2.87
C LYS A 84 -14.89 -0.42 4.15
N ILE A 85 -13.69 -0.84 4.55
CA ILE A 85 -13.47 -1.66 5.74
C ILE A 85 -12.62 -0.93 6.78
N ARG A 86 -12.74 -1.33 8.03
CA ARG A 86 -11.82 -0.90 9.09
C ARG A 86 -10.47 -1.57 8.92
N SER A 87 -9.41 -0.77 8.99
CA SER A 87 -8.05 -1.25 8.82
C SER A 87 -7.15 -0.84 9.99
N VAL A 88 -6.10 -1.63 10.15
CA VAL A 88 -4.99 -1.31 11.04
C VAL A 88 -4.33 0.01 10.66
N LEU A 89 -4.26 0.33 9.36
CA LEU A 89 -3.62 1.55 8.83
C LEU A 89 -4.28 2.83 9.35
N THR A 90 -5.62 2.85 9.40
CA THR A 90 -6.41 4.02 9.83
C THR A 90 -6.75 3.99 11.32
N CYS A 91 -6.25 3.00 12.07
CA CYS A 91 -6.53 2.88 13.49
C CYS A 91 -5.91 4.02 14.30
N ARG A 92 -6.73 4.78 15.02
CA ARG A 92 -6.32 5.91 15.88
C ARG A 92 -5.95 5.52 17.31
N SER A 93 -5.79 4.23 17.61
CA SER A 93 -5.33 3.81 18.93
C SER A 93 -3.93 4.39 19.22
N PRO A 94 -3.73 5.06 20.36
CA PRO A 94 -2.44 5.66 20.72
C PRO A 94 -1.37 4.59 20.94
N TYR A 95 -1.78 3.42 21.42
CA TYR A 95 -0.88 2.27 21.64
C TYR A 95 -1.49 1.02 21.00
N GLY A 96 -0.70 0.35 20.15
CA GLY A 96 -1.15 -0.86 19.47
C GLY A 96 -2.26 -0.62 18.46
N VAL A 97 -3.17 -1.57 18.33
CA VAL A 97 -4.28 -1.58 17.38
C VAL A 97 -5.58 -1.91 18.13
N CYS A 98 -6.69 -1.29 17.75
CA CYS A 98 -7.96 -1.65 18.38
C CYS A 98 -8.51 -2.96 17.80
N ARG A 99 -9.29 -3.67 18.60
CA ARG A 99 -9.91 -4.95 18.24
C ARG A 99 -10.66 -4.92 16.92
N LYS A 100 -11.50 -3.91 16.72
CA LYS A 100 -12.32 -3.75 15.52
C LYS A 100 -11.49 -3.46 14.25
N CYS A 101 -10.39 -2.70 14.37
CA CYS A 101 -9.53 -2.42 13.21
C CYS A 101 -8.66 -3.63 12.81
N TYR A 102 -8.34 -4.50 13.76
CA TYR A 102 -7.65 -5.75 13.45
C TYR A 102 -8.60 -6.83 12.92
N GLY A 103 -9.83 -6.91 13.51
CA GLY A 103 -10.86 -7.86 13.10
C GLY A 103 -10.67 -9.25 13.68
N ARG A 104 -10.95 -10.27 12.87
CA ARG A 104 -10.88 -11.69 13.25
C ARG A 104 -9.43 -12.13 13.51
N ASP A 105 -9.24 -12.94 14.52
CA ASP A 105 -8.01 -13.72 14.71
C ASP A 105 -8.01 -14.92 13.76
N LEU A 106 -6.95 -15.07 12.98
CA LEU A 106 -6.86 -16.13 11.96
C LEU A 106 -6.60 -17.51 12.57
N GLY A 107 -6.07 -17.57 13.80
CA GLY A 107 -5.79 -18.83 14.48
C GLY A 107 -7.03 -19.45 15.11
N THR A 108 -7.82 -18.62 15.79
CA THR A 108 -9.02 -19.08 16.52
C THR A 108 -10.32 -18.92 15.73
N GLY A 109 -10.31 -18.13 14.66
CA GLY A 109 -11.49 -17.80 13.85
C GLY A 109 -12.47 -16.84 14.53
N GLY A 110 -12.20 -16.44 15.76
CA GLY A 110 -13.00 -15.49 16.52
C GLY A 110 -12.44 -14.08 16.48
N GLN A 111 -13.09 -13.16 17.20
CA GLN A 111 -12.59 -11.81 17.34
C GLN A 111 -11.31 -11.80 18.20
N VAL A 112 -10.27 -11.08 17.71
CA VAL A 112 -8.98 -10.96 18.42
C VAL A 112 -9.14 -10.49 19.88
N GLN A 113 -8.36 -11.08 20.79
CA GLN A 113 -8.39 -10.73 22.20
C GLN A 113 -7.45 -9.56 22.52
N VAL A 114 -7.75 -8.85 23.60
CA VAL A 114 -6.87 -7.79 24.12
C VAL A 114 -5.63 -8.45 24.72
N GLY A 115 -4.44 -7.93 24.34
CA GLY A 115 -3.15 -8.49 24.77
C GLY A 115 -2.46 -9.33 23.72
N GLU A 116 -3.13 -9.66 22.60
CA GLU A 116 -2.54 -10.40 21.49
C GLU A 116 -1.36 -9.65 20.86
N ALA A 117 -0.26 -10.39 20.65
CA ALA A 117 1.00 -9.83 20.14
C ALA A 117 1.01 -9.77 18.59
N VAL A 118 0.09 -8.99 18.01
CA VAL A 118 -0.13 -8.91 16.55
C VAL A 118 1.10 -8.53 15.73
N GLY A 119 2.04 -7.81 16.33
CA GLY A 119 3.31 -7.47 15.67
C GLY A 119 4.22 -8.69 15.50
N ILE A 120 4.27 -9.59 16.48
CA ILE A 120 5.01 -10.86 16.41
C ILE A 120 4.36 -11.77 15.36
N ILE A 121 3.04 -11.91 15.40
CA ILE A 121 2.27 -12.71 14.46
C ILE A 121 2.51 -12.22 13.03
N ALA A 122 2.44 -10.91 12.79
CA ALA A 122 2.70 -10.31 11.49
C ALA A 122 4.12 -10.62 10.99
N ALA A 123 5.13 -10.46 11.85
CA ALA A 123 6.51 -10.74 11.49
C ALA A 123 6.77 -12.21 11.16
N GLN A 124 6.17 -13.12 11.92
CA GLN A 124 6.25 -14.57 11.66
C GLN A 124 5.53 -14.96 10.37
N SER A 125 4.32 -14.43 10.14
CA SER A 125 3.53 -14.72 8.94
C SER A 125 4.18 -14.20 7.66
N ILE A 126 4.95 -13.11 7.73
CA ILE A 126 5.72 -12.56 6.61
C ILE A 126 7.07 -13.27 6.48
N GLY A 127 7.72 -13.61 7.59
CA GLY A 127 9.06 -14.16 7.60
C GLY A 127 9.14 -15.66 7.27
N GLU A 128 8.15 -16.43 7.68
CA GLU A 128 8.12 -17.88 7.41
C GLU A 128 8.15 -18.19 5.90
N PRO A 129 7.25 -17.64 5.07
CA PRO A 129 7.30 -17.87 3.63
C PRO A 129 8.53 -17.24 2.95
N GLY A 130 9.17 -16.24 3.57
CA GLY A 130 10.38 -15.60 3.06
C GLY A 130 11.51 -16.59 2.81
N THR A 131 11.68 -17.58 3.67
CA THR A 131 12.69 -18.64 3.49
C THR A 131 12.39 -19.49 2.26
N GLN A 132 11.13 -19.77 1.97
CA GLN A 132 10.70 -20.53 0.79
C GLN A 132 10.89 -19.72 -0.50
N LEU A 133 10.66 -18.40 -0.44
CA LEU A 133 10.89 -17.49 -1.56
C LEU A 133 12.37 -17.45 -2.00
N THR A 134 13.30 -17.44 -1.04
CA THR A 134 14.75 -17.49 -1.34
C THR A 134 15.14 -18.78 -2.04
N MET A 135 14.60 -19.92 -1.65
CA MET A 135 14.92 -21.20 -2.29
C MET A 135 14.41 -21.27 -3.73
N ARG A 136 13.23 -20.70 -4.03
CA ARG A 136 12.65 -20.71 -5.37
C ARG A 136 13.35 -19.78 -6.37
N THR A 137 13.89 -18.65 -5.91
CA THR A 137 14.62 -17.71 -6.78
C THR A 137 15.93 -18.27 -7.31
N PHE A 138 16.57 -19.22 -6.61
CA PHE A 138 17.78 -19.93 -7.10
C PHE A 138 17.49 -20.91 -8.24
N HIS A 139 16.23 -21.36 -8.39
CA HIS A 139 15.87 -22.33 -9.43
C HIS A 139 15.34 -21.71 -10.73
N THR A 140 14.98 -20.43 -10.71
CA THR A 140 14.54 -19.70 -11.90
C THR A 140 15.71 -18.94 -12.53
N GLY A 141 16.85 -19.59 -12.64
CA GLY A 141 18.04 -19.08 -13.31
C GLY A 141 17.81 -18.99 -14.80
N GLY A 142 17.74 -17.80 -15.33
CA GLY A 142 17.94 -17.57 -16.75
C GLY A 142 16.80 -16.89 -17.50
N VAL A 143 16.74 -15.62 -17.44
CA VAL A 143 16.75 -14.75 -18.61
C VAL A 143 17.51 -13.49 -18.20
N ALA A 144 18.75 -13.38 -18.61
CA ALA A 144 19.55 -12.16 -18.49
C ALA A 144 18.90 -11.07 -19.36
N GLY A 145 18.08 -10.25 -18.77
CA GLY A 145 17.43 -9.16 -19.50
C GLY A 145 16.81 -8.09 -18.63
N ASP A 146 16.18 -8.46 -17.54
CA ASP A 146 15.50 -7.50 -16.69
C ASP A 146 16.09 -7.53 -15.27
N ASP A 147 16.88 -6.53 -14.96
CA ASP A 147 17.46 -6.25 -13.63
C ASP A 147 16.37 -5.71 -12.68
N ILE A 148 15.20 -6.38 -12.70
CA ILE A 148 14.08 -6.10 -11.79
C ILE A 148 14.27 -6.98 -10.58
N THR A 149 14.41 -6.38 -9.43
CA THR A 149 14.48 -7.07 -8.14
C THR A 149 13.16 -7.82 -7.93
N GLN A 150 13.19 -9.16 -7.96
CA GLN A 150 12.01 -10.02 -7.80
C GLN A 150 12.10 -10.86 -6.53
N GLY A 151 10.97 -11.30 -6.03
CA GLY A 151 10.91 -12.16 -4.84
C GLY A 151 11.27 -11.43 -3.55
N LEU A 152 11.94 -12.16 -2.64
CA LEU A 152 12.28 -11.65 -1.31
C LEU A 152 13.12 -10.35 -1.31
N PRO A 153 14.11 -10.16 -2.18
CA PRO A 153 14.85 -8.89 -2.24
C PRO A 153 13.95 -7.68 -2.53
N ARG A 154 12.85 -7.87 -3.28
CA ARG A 154 11.86 -6.80 -3.51
C ARG A 154 11.07 -6.50 -2.26
N VAL A 155 10.71 -7.51 -1.47
CA VAL A 155 10.03 -7.31 -0.19
C VAL A 155 10.91 -6.56 0.82
N GLU A 156 12.20 -6.90 0.89
CA GLU A 156 13.17 -6.17 1.71
C GLU A 156 13.31 -4.72 1.28
N GLU A 157 13.42 -4.47 -0.03
CA GLU A 157 13.49 -3.14 -0.61
C GLU A 157 12.27 -2.29 -0.21
N LEU A 158 11.06 -2.87 -0.27
CA LEU A 158 9.82 -2.20 0.10
C LEU A 158 9.75 -1.90 1.60
N PHE A 159 10.07 -2.86 2.46
CA PHE A 159 10.02 -2.66 3.92
C PHE A 159 11.13 -1.76 4.47
N GLU A 160 12.26 -1.67 3.78
CA GLU A 160 13.30 -0.71 4.11
C GLU A 160 13.11 0.64 3.41
N ALA A 161 12.09 0.75 2.56
CA ALA A 161 11.81 1.93 1.73
C ALA A 161 13.05 2.38 0.93
N ARG A 162 13.83 1.43 0.41
CA ARG A 162 15.01 1.72 -0.41
C ARG A 162 14.57 2.27 -1.78
N LYS A 163 15.41 3.14 -2.35
CA LYS A 163 15.20 3.59 -3.72
C LYS A 163 15.42 2.43 -4.70
N PRO A 164 14.45 2.11 -5.56
CA PRO A 164 14.59 1.03 -6.54
C PRO A 164 15.75 1.28 -7.51
N LYS A 165 16.40 0.22 -7.97
CA LYS A 165 17.47 0.32 -8.99
C LYS A 165 16.94 0.93 -10.29
N ARG A 166 15.78 0.46 -10.77
CA ARG A 166 15.02 1.06 -11.86
C ARG A 166 13.87 1.85 -11.28
N ASN A 167 14.11 3.12 -10.95
CA ASN A 167 13.09 4.00 -10.42
C ASN A 167 12.20 4.53 -11.54
N ALA A 168 10.90 4.27 -11.44
CA ALA A 168 9.91 4.91 -12.29
C ALA A 168 9.78 6.39 -11.91
N ILE A 169 9.72 7.26 -12.90
CA ILE A 169 9.39 8.67 -12.72
C ILE A 169 7.87 8.78 -12.69
N ILE A 170 7.34 9.50 -11.71
CA ILE A 170 5.91 9.75 -11.55
C ILE A 170 5.58 11.23 -11.80
N ALA A 171 4.35 11.48 -12.25
CA ALA A 171 3.83 12.83 -12.45
C ALA A 171 3.62 13.54 -11.10
N GLU A 172 4.17 14.73 -10.91
CA GLU A 172 3.94 15.57 -9.72
C GLU A 172 2.72 16.48 -9.87
N ASN A 173 2.20 16.62 -11.11
CA ASN A 173 0.98 17.34 -11.44
C ASN A 173 0.10 16.48 -12.34
N GLU A 174 -1.17 16.77 -12.34
CA GLU A 174 -2.10 16.30 -13.38
C GLU A 174 -2.05 17.25 -14.59
N GLY A 175 -2.23 16.69 -15.77
CA GLY A 175 -2.21 17.51 -16.99
C GLY A 175 -1.96 16.70 -18.26
N THR A 176 -1.74 17.43 -19.35
CA THR A 176 -1.45 16.86 -20.66
C THR A 176 0.05 16.68 -20.87
N VAL A 177 0.42 15.51 -21.34
CA VAL A 177 1.80 15.13 -21.61
C VAL A 177 2.26 15.60 -22.97
N ARG A 178 3.46 16.16 -23.05
CA ARG A 178 4.19 16.45 -24.28
C ARG A 178 5.59 15.83 -24.21
N VAL A 179 5.90 14.96 -25.14
CA VAL A 179 7.19 14.26 -25.19
C VAL A 179 8.10 14.93 -26.21
N VAL A 180 9.22 15.50 -25.77
CA VAL A 180 10.19 16.18 -26.64
C VAL A 180 11.53 15.43 -26.58
N PRO A 181 12.06 14.96 -27.72
CA PRO A 181 13.40 14.40 -27.77
C PRO A 181 14.43 15.48 -27.50
N ASN A 182 15.41 15.18 -26.66
CA ASN A 182 16.47 16.13 -26.32
C ASN A 182 17.56 16.16 -27.38
N GLU A 183 17.68 17.24 -28.11
CA GLU A 183 18.66 17.40 -29.22
C GLU A 183 20.12 17.39 -28.73
N GLY A 184 20.37 17.71 -27.44
CA GLY A 184 21.73 17.83 -26.89
C GLY A 184 22.37 16.53 -26.44
N LYS A 185 21.57 15.48 -26.15
CA LYS A 185 22.06 14.17 -25.70
C LYS A 185 21.26 13.07 -26.39
N LYS A 186 21.90 12.38 -27.37
CA LYS A 186 21.26 11.27 -28.08
C LYS A 186 20.67 10.25 -27.11
N GLY A 187 19.36 10.01 -27.22
CA GLY A 187 18.64 9.00 -26.47
C GLY A 187 18.09 9.43 -25.09
N THR A 188 18.11 10.71 -24.76
CA THR A 188 17.38 11.26 -23.62
C THR A 188 16.15 12.01 -24.13
N ASN A 189 15.02 11.86 -23.45
CA ASN A 189 13.78 12.56 -23.75
C ASN A 189 13.44 13.46 -22.55
N THR A 190 12.75 14.56 -22.82
CA THR A 190 12.14 15.38 -21.77
C THR A 190 10.62 15.28 -21.92
N ILE A 191 9.95 14.98 -20.83
CA ILE A 191 8.49 14.95 -20.77
C ILE A 191 8.06 16.26 -20.10
N PHE A 192 7.18 16.99 -20.75
CA PHE A 192 6.53 18.18 -20.21
C PHE A 192 5.10 17.81 -19.84
N ILE A 193 4.65 18.20 -18.65
CA ILE A 193 3.25 18.06 -18.22
C ILE A 193 2.72 19.47 -18.00
N THR A 194 1.71 19.84 -18.77
CA THR A 194 1.02 21.12 -18.66
C THR A 194 -0.27 20.90 -17.88
N GLY A 195 -0.34 21.48 -16.67
CA GLY A 195 -1.54 21.45 -15.83
C GLY A 195 -2.64 22.38 -16.33
N GLU A 196 -3.83 22.28 -15.74
CA GLU A 196 -4.96 23.19 -16.02
C GLU A 196 -4.62 24.65 -15.67
N ASP A 197 -3.73 24.85 -14.68
CA ASP A 197 -3.22 26.16 -14.25
C ASP A 197 -2.21 26.78 -15.24
N GLY A 198 -1.90 26.11 -16.35
CA GLY A 198 -0.88 26.51 -17.31
C GLY A 198 0.57 26.37 -16.82
N ILE A 199 0.77 25.75 -15.65
CA ILE A 199 2.11 25.45 -15.13
C ILE A 199 2.65 24.24 -15.87
N GLU A 200 3.81 24.40 -16.50
CA GLU A 200 4.52 23.33 -17.18
C GLU A 200 5.66 22.82 -16.31
N LEU A 201 5.66 21.52 -16.01
CA LEU A 201 6.76 20.84 -15.32
C LEU A 201 7.52 19.95 -16.30
N ASP A 202 8.85 20.01 -16.23
CA ASP A 202 9.75 19.23 -17.06
C ASP A 202 10.32 18.03 -16.29
N TYR A 203 10.31 16.87 -16.94
CA TYR A 203 10.85 15.62 -16.41
C TYR A 203 11.93 15.11 -17.38
N LEU A 204 13.19 15.17 -16.93
CA LEU A 204 14.30 14.63 -17.69
C LEU A 204 14.33 13.10 -17.55
N ILE A 205 14.15 12.40 -18.66
CA ILE A 205 14.16 10.94 -18.68
C ILE A 205 15.59 10.43 -18.95
N PRO A 206 16.17 9.62 -18.04
CA PRO A 206 17.51 9.06 -18.23
C PRO A 206 17.58 8.15 -19.45
N TYR A 207 18.77 8.05 -20.03
CA TYR A 207 19.03 7.12 -21.13
C TYR A 207 18.69 5.68 -20.74
N GLY A 208 17.98 4.96 -21.61
CA GLY A 208 17.59 3.58 -21.39
C GLY A 208 16.30 3.37 -20.58
N SER A 209 15.67 4.45 -20.08
CA SER A 209 14.35 4.34 -19.46
C SER A 209 13.26 4.29 -20.54
N ARG A 210 12.38 3.30 -20.47
CA ARG A 210 11.25 3.17 -21.38
C ARG A 210 10.11 4.05 -20.92
N ILE A 211 9.63 4.92 -21.81
CA ILE A 211 8.49 5.81 -21.58
C ILE A 211 7.19 5.02 -21.83
N ILE A 212 6.23 5.14 -20.93
CA ILE A 212 4.92 4.46 -21.01
C ILE A 212 3.89 5.38 -21.65
N VAL A 213 3.97 6.68 -21.37
CA VAL A 213 3.01 7.69 -21.84
C VAL A 213 3.33 8.15 -23.26
N LYS A 214 2.29 8.58 -23.98
CA LYS A 214 2.39 9.13 -25.33
C LYS A 214 2.16 10.63 -25.32
N ASP A 215 2.57 11.27 -26.38
CA ASP A 215 2.31 12.68 -26.61
C ASP A 215 0.78 12.91 -26.72
N GLY A 216 0.27 13.87 -25.94
CA GLY A 216 -1.16 14.17 -25.85
C GLY A 216 -1.95 13.36 -24.80
N ASP A 217 -1.34 12.40 -24.11
CA ASP A 217 -2.01 11.68 -23.03
C ASP A 217 -2.32 12.61 -21.85
N VAL A 218 -3.47 12.41 -21.21
CA VAL A 218 -3.80 13.07 -19.94
C VAL A 218 -3.40 12.16 -18.80
N VAL A 219 -2.57 12.68 -17.90
CA VAL A 219 -2.08 11.94 -16.73
C VAL A 219 -2.61 12.54 -15.45
N SER A 220 -2.93 11.68 -14.49
CA SER A 220 -3.31 12.07 -13.14
C SER A 220 -2.08 12.21 -12.23
N LEU A 221 -2.26 12.86 -11.08
CA LEU A 221 -1.25 12.97 -10.03
C LEU A 221 -0.73 11.59 -9.65
N GLY A 222 0.61 11.41 -9.63
CA GLY A 222 1.25 10.15 -9.30
C GLY A 222 1.26 9.08 -10.40
N ALA A 223 0.76 9.40 -11.60
CA ALA A 223 0.82 8.47 -12.74
C ALA A 223 2.26 8.16 -13.14
N ARG A 224 2.53 6.91 -13.53
CA ARG A 224 3.86 6.49 -13.99
C ARG A 224 4.13 7.01 -15.40
N LEU A 225 5.24 7.71 -15.57
CA LEU A 225 5.71 8.21 -16.86
C LEU A 225 6.67 7.23 -17.53
N THR A 226 7.42 6.46 -16.72
CA THR A 226 8.41 5.48 -17.21
C THR A 226 8.18 4.11 -16.58
N GLU A 227 8.69 3.06 -17.25
CA GLU A 227 8.74 1.71 -16.67
C GLU A 227 9.66 1.67 -15.45
N GLY A 228 9.32 0.80 -14.51
CA GLY A 228 10.08 0.55 -13.29
C GLY A 228 9.21 0.51 -12.04
N SER A 229 9.86 0.32 -10.93
CA SER A 229 9.24 0.35 -9.61
C SER A 229 9.20 1.78 -9.08
N ILE A 230 8.09 2.19 -8.51
CA ILE A 230 7.99 3.53 -7.91
C ILE A 230 8.74 3.55 -6.58
N ASN A 231 9.44 4.63 -6.31
CA ASN A 231 10.05 4.87 -5.02
C ASN A 231 8.97 5.29 -3.99
N PRO A 232 8.82 4.59 -2.86
CA PRO A 232 7.84 4.95 -1.84
C PRO A 232 7.95 6.38 -1.31
N HIS A 233 9.16 6.95 -1.30
CA HIS A 233 9.38 8.34 -0.89
C HIS A 233 8.77 9.35 -1.88
N ASP A 234 8.79 9.04 -3.18
CA ASP A 234 8.20 9.92 -4.19
C ASP A 234 6.67 9.88 -4.10
N ILE A 235 6.06 8.70 -3.88
CA ILE A 235 4.63 8.59 -3.60
C ILE A 235 4.24 9.37 -2.35
N MET A 236 5.04 9.25 -1.28
CA MET A 236 4.78 9.97 -0.03
C MET A 236 4.79 11.49 -0.24
N ARG A 237 5.71 11.99 -1.05
CA ARG A 237 5.85 13.41 -1.34
C ARG A 237 4.70 13.94 -2.20
N VAL A 238 4.29 13.17 -3.22
CA VAL A 238 3.32 13.61 -4.23
C VAL A 238 1.89 13.31 -3.80
N MET A 239 1.61 12.09 -3.34
CA MET A 239 0.26 11.61 -3.06
C MET A 239 -0.05 11.46 -1.56
N GLY A 240 0.96 11.58 -0.69
CA GLY A 240 0.83 11.53 0.76
C GLY A 240 0.79 10.13 1.35
N THR A 241 0.51 10.09 2.67
CA THR A 241 0.66 8.88 3.50
C THR A 241 -0.28 7.74 3.10
N GLN A 242 -1.55 8.05 2.81
CA GLN A 242 -2.54 7.01 2.50
C GLN A 242 -2.24 6.27 1.20
N ALA A 243 -1.84 7.01 0.16
CA ALA A 243 -1.43 6.41 -1.12
C ALA A 243 -0.19 5.53 -0.96
N THR A 244 0.79 5.98 -0.15
CA THR A 244 1.99 5.19 0.15
C THR A 244 1.65 3.91 0.90
N GLN A 245 0.72 3.96 1.85
CA GLN A 245 0.25 2.77 2.56
C GLN A 245 -0.38 1.75 1.62
N ARG A 246 -1.29 2.21 0.76
CA ARG A 246 -1.95 1.35 -0.25
C ARG A 246 -0.92 0.73 -1.20
N TYR A 247 0.01 1.55 -1.70
CA TYR A 247 1.07 1.11 -2.60
C TYR A 247 1.95 0.03 -1.96
N LEU A 248 2.41 0.22 -0.72
CA LEU A 248 3.24 -0.76 -0.03
C LEU A 248 2.51 -2.09 0.21
N VAL A 249 1.25 -2.04 0.64
CA VAL A 249 0.44 -3.26 0.82
C VAL A 249 0.25 -3.98 -0.51
N TYR A 250 -0.11 -3.24 -1.56
CA TYR A 250 -0.31 -3.78 -2.91
C TYR A 250 0.95 -4.47 -3.46
N GLU A 251 2.10 -3.79 -3.43
CA GLU A 251 3.36 -4.31 -3.97
C GLU A 251 3.86 -5.53 -3.21
N VAL A 252 3.75 -5.52 -1.86
CA VAL A 252 4.14 -6.69 -1.05
C VAL A 252 3.23 -7.88 -1.36
N GLN A 253 1.91 -7.66 -1.41
CA GLN A 253 0.94 -8.71 -1.71
C GLN A 253 1.18 -9.31 -3.09
N LYS A 254 1.46 -8.45 -4.09
CA LYS A 254 1.80 -8.88 -5.45
C LYS A 254 3.00 -9.82 -5.47
N VAL A 255 4.07 -9.51 -4.72
CA VAL A 255 5.26 -10.37 -4.66
C VAL A 255 4.92 -11.73 -4.05
N TYR A 256 4.20 -11.78 -2.93
CA TYR A 256 3.86 -13.06 -2.29
C TYR A 256 2.90 -13.89 -3.14
N LYS A 257 1.86 -13.29 -3.68
CA LYS A 257 0.89 -13.98 -4.55
C LYS A 257 1.54 -14.52 -5.83
N SER A 258 2.46 -13.77 -6.46
CA SER A 258 3.20 -14.25 -7.64
C SER A 258 4.02 -15.50 -7.36
N GLN A 259 4.38 -15.75 -6.12
CA GLN A 259 5.08 -16.95 -5.66
C GLN A 259 4.13 -18.05 -5.12
N GLY A 260 2.82 -17.81 -5.19
CA GLY A 260 1.80 -18.75 -4.69
C GLY A 260 1.72 -18.81 -3.17
N VAL A 261 2.13 -17.75 -2.48
CA VAL A 261 2.04 -17.63 -1.03
C VAL A 261 0.88 -16.72 -0.66
N GLU A 262 0.04 -17.17 0.26
CA GLU A 262 -1.10 -16.42 0.77
C GLU A 262 -0.78 -15.80 2.12
N ILE A 263 -0.82 -14.47 2.19
CA ILE A 263 -0.65 -13.70 3.43
C ILE A 263 -1.82 -12.75 3.55
N ASN A 264 -2.46 -12.72 4.71
CA ASN A 264 -3.55 -11.78 4.94
C ASN A 264 -3.01 -10.35 5.03
N ASP A 265 -3.69 -9.41 4.36
CA ASP A 265 -3.33 -7.98 4.30
C ASP A 265 -3.07 -7.37 5.68
N LYS A 266 -3.79 -7.79 6.72
CA LYS A 266 -3.63 -7.24 8.08
C LYS A 266 -2.22 -7.36 8.64
N HIS A 267 -1.47 -8.40 8.29
CA HIS A 267 -0.09 -8.59 8.72
C HIS A 267 0.83 -7.57 8.07
N ILE A 268 0.64 -7.34 6.78
CA ILE A 268 1.39 -6.31 6.02
C ILE A 268 1.01 -4.92 6.53
N GLU A 269 -0.28 -4.66 6.76
CA GLU A 269 -0.79 -3.39 7.30
C GLU A 269 -0.17 -3.03 8.65
N VAL A 270 0.03 -4.01 9.56
CA VAL A 270 0.68 -3.80 10.87
C VAL A 270 2.10 -3.27 10.70
N ILE A 271 2.87 -3.87 9.78
CA ILE A 271 4.25 -3.45 9.50
C ILE A 271 4.27 -2.08 8.84
N VAL A 272 3.48 -1.88 7.79
CA VAL A 272 3.40 -0.61 7.04
C VAL A 272 2.97 0.55 7.97
N ARG A 273 1.99 0.33 8.85
CA ARG A 273 1.61 1.33 9.86
C ARG A 273 2.77 1.72 10.75
N GLN A 274 3.60 0.76 11.15
CA GLN A 274 4.78 1.02 11.98
C GLN A 274 5.87 1.77 11.22
N MET A 275 6.08 1.49 9.95
CA MET A 275 7.04 2.20 9.09
C MET A 275 6.70 3.70 9.00
N LEU A 276 5.42 4.03 8.90
CA LEU A 276 4.91 5.39 8.68
C LEU A 276 4.48 6.10 9.99
N HIS A 277 4.88 5.56 11.14
CA HIS A 277 4.48 6.11 12.44
C HIS A 277 5.24 7.39 12.82
N LYS A 278 6.47 7.59 12.33
CA LYS A 278 7.33 8.70 12.72
C LYS A 278 7.44 9.73 11.61
N VAL A 279 7.48 11.00 11.99
CA VAL A 279 7.65 12.14 11.09
C VAL A 279 9.00 12.79 11.35
N LYS A 280 9.73 13.13 10.30
CA LYS A 280 10.96 13.92 10.40
C LYS A 280 10.57 15.39 10.52
N ILE A 281 10.91 16.01 11.64
CA ILE A 281 10.71 17.46 11.84
C ILE A 281 11.95 18.17 11.30
N ALA A 282 11.77 18.98 10.26
CA ALA A 282 12.80 19.89 9.76
C ALA A 282 12.56 21.27 10.38
N VAL A 283 13.50 21.72 11.22
CA VAL A 283 13.44 23.04 11.86
C VAL A 283 14.50 23.92 11.19
N SER A 284 14.08 25.08 10.69
CA SER A 284 14.96 26.05 10.04
C SER A 284 15.51 27.12 11.00
N TYR A 285 15.30 26.98 12.31
CA TYR A 285 15.79 27.96 13.28
C TYR A 285 17.24 27.71 13.64
N THR A 286 18.07 28.72 13.55
CA THR A 286 19.46 28.70 13.97
C THR A 286 19.64 28.86 15.49
N HIS A 287 18.59 29.26 16.23
CA HIS A 287 18.63 29.47 17.69
C HIS A 287 17.35 28.97 18.35
N LEU A 288 17.46 27.89 19.10
CA LEU A 288 16.53 27.52 20.18
C LEU A 288 17.07 28.16 21.46
N THR A 289 16.55 29.31 21.83
CA THR A 289 16.72 29.80 23.21
C THR A 289 15.81 28.98 24.09
N LEU A 290 16.39 28.05 24.86
CA LEU A 290 15.70 27.45 25.98
C LEU A 290 15.39 28.55 27.00
N PRO A 291 14.15 28.67 27.50
CA PRO A 291 13.91 29.58 28.62
C PRO A 291 14.71 29.08 29.82
N THR A 292 15.68 29.86 30.24
CA THR A 292 16.35 29.67 31.53
C THR A 292 15.38 30.09 32.63
N THR A 293 14.84 29.15 33.35
CA THR A 293 14.22 29.40 34.65
C THR A 293 15.28 29.33 35.73
#